data_0d8c6a0a39824b9bfb14570d93008745
#
_entry.id   0d8c6a0a39824b9bfb14570d93008745
#
_cell.length_a   1.000
_cell.length_b   1.000
_cell.length_c   1.000
_cell.angle_alpha   90.00
_cell.angle_beta   90.00
_cell.angle_gamma   90.00
#
_symmetry.space_group_name_H-M   'P 1'
#
loop_
_entity.id
_entity.type
_entity.pdbx_description
1 polymer ?
#
loop_
_entity_poly.entity_id
_entity_poly.type
_entity_poly.pdbx_seq_one_letter_code
_entity_poly.pdbx_strand_id
1 'polypeptide(L)'
;EFEDRATQMVLYRDFPEVDYRVIHTENGIEINTSRLHLVYDEKEFSSGGLSIHVKGSVNSTWHYGEQICDLGGTARTLDGVDGEIRLDHGVVSRNGFSLLDDSNSHVLLEDGWIKSRKKGGKDLYFWGYGHDYKEAVADLIRLCGKTPMLPRFALGNWWSRFYRYNEESYLSLMDRFEQENLPFTVAVIDMDWHLVDIDPKYGSGWTGYTWNRELFPNPTRFLDNLHTRGMKVTLNVHPAGGVRAHEEMYVEMAKALGTSVDTIKSWES
;
A
#
# COMPACT_ATOMS: atom_id res chain seq x y z
N GLU A 1 -25.41 -3.13 1.63
CA GLU A 1 -25.26 -3.43 3.07
C GLU A 1 -23.82 -3.13 3.48
N PHE A 2 -23.63 -2.34 4.54
CA PHE A 2 -22.31 -1.98 5.07
C PHE A 2 -21.62 -3.21 5.66
N GLU A 3 -20.37 -3.44 5.30
CA GLU A 3 -19.54 -4.50 5.90
C GLU A 3 -18.68 -3.89 7.01
N ASP A 4 -19.07 -4.10 8.27
CA ASP A 4 -18.30 -3.65 9.44
C ASP A 4 -17.12 -4.59 9.70
N ARG A 5 -16.05 -4.37 8.96
CA ARG A 5 -14.80 -5.17 9.00
C ARG A 5 -13.59 -4.28 8.86
N ALA A 6 -12.45 -4.76 9.33
CA ALA A 6 -11.16 -4.14 9.05
C ALA A 6 -10.89 -4.11 7.54
N THR A 7 -10.24 -3.05 7.07
CA THR A 7 -9.83 -2.86 5.68
C THR A 7 -8.32 -2.65 5.58
N GLN A 8 -7.79 -2.54 4.37
CA GLN A 8 -6.38 -2.20 4.17
C GLN A 8 -6.01 -0.82 4.73
N MET A 9 -6.96 0.10 4.84
CA MET A 9 -6.73 1.44 5.39
C MET A 9 -7.13 1.53 6.87
N VAL A 10 -8.24 0.95 7.24
CA VAL A 10 -8.83 1.05 8.58
C VAL A 10 -8.77 -0.31 9.26
N LEU A 11 -7.76 -0.49 10.12
CA LEU A 11 -7.55 -1.75 10.84
C LEU A 11 -8.34 -1.83 12.14
N TYR A 12 -8.45 -0.72 12.87
CA TYR A 12 -9.01 -0.69 14.22
C TYR A 12 -10.11 0.35 14.30
N ARG A 13 -11.30 -0.07 14.75
CA ARG A 13 -12.46 0.82 14.95
C ARG A 13 -12.83 0.98 16.42
N ASP A 14 -12.03 0.38 17.30
CA ASP A 14 -12.23 0.45 18.74
C ASP A 14 -11.69 1.78 19.29
N PHE A 15 -12.58 2.76 19.35
CA PHE A 15 -12.30 4.07 19.92
C PHE A 15 -13.01 4.21 21.27
N PRO A 16 -12.49 5.05 22.19
CA PRO A 16 -13.18 5.36 23.43
C PRO A 16 -14.60 5.85 23.15
N GLU A 17 -15.54 5.37 23.95
CA GLU A 17 -16.91 5.88 23.90
C GLU A 17 -16.93 7.38 24.18
N VAL A 18 -17.75 8.10 23.43
CA VAL A 18 -17.99 9.53 23.62
C VAL A 18 -19.46 9.75 23.93
N ASP A 19 -19.74 10.72 24.80
CA ASP A 19 -21.12 11.14 25.05
C ASP A 19 -21.72 11.74 23.78
N TYR A 20 -22.84 11.21 23.34
CA TYR A 20 -23.59 11.74 22.22
C TYR A 20 -25.08 11.70 22.46
N ARG A 21 -25.79 12.60 21.78
CA ARG A 21 -27.25 12.67 21.79
C ARG A 21 -27.76 12.53 20.35
N VAL A 22 -28.68 11.58 20.16
CA VAL A 22 -29.42 11.40 18.91
C VAL A 22 -30.79 12.03 19.03
N ILE A 23 -31.20 12.82 18.03
CA ILE A 23 -32.49 13.46 17.91
C ILE A 23 -33.09 13.06 16.57
N HIS A 24 -34.24 12.38 16.61
CA HIS A 24 -35.02 12.12 15.41
C HIS A 24 -35.99 13.29 15.18
N THR A 25 -35.98 13.80 13.96
CA THR A 25 -36.82 14.91 13.52
C THR A 25 -37.76 14.45 12.42
N GLU A 26 -38.73 15.25 12.00
CA GLU A 26 -39.57 14.97 10.84
C GLU A 26 -38.76 14.88 9.51
N ASN A 27 -37.56 15.46 9.47
CA ASN A 27 -36.72 15.58 8.28
C ASN A 27 -35.48 14.72 8.32
N GLY A 28 -35.28 13.84 9.33
CA GLY A 28 -34.13 12.97 9.45
C GLY A 28 -33.59 12.85 10.86
N ILE A 29 -32.28 12.75 11.01
CA ILE A 29 -31.58 12.51 12.26
C ILE A 29 -30.52 13.57 12.51
N GLU A 30 -30.38 13.97 13.79
CA GLU A 30 -29.27 14.80 14.26
C GLU A 30 -28.46 14.03 15.31
N ILE A 31 -27.14 14.12 15.22
CA ILE A 31 -26.22 13.55 16.22
C ILE A 31 -25.35 14.66 16.79
N ASN A 32 -25.42 14.82 18.09
CA ASN A 32 -24.65 15.84 18.79
C ASN A 32 -23.66 15.22 19.77
N THR A 33 -22.39 15.61 19.64
CA THR A 33 -21.33 15.36 20.63
C THR A 33 -20.89 16.71 21.25
N SER A 34 -19.94 16.69 22.15
CA SER A 34 -19.30 17.91 22.65
C SER A 34 -18.58 18.71 21.54
N ARG A 35 -18.12 18.07 20.49
CA ARG A 35 -17.29 18.66 19.42
C ARG A 35 -17.97 18.76 18.05
N LEU A 36 -18.95 17.91 17.78
CA LEU A 36 -19.58 17.80 16.45
C LEU A 36 -21.10 17.90 16.55
N HIS A 37 -21.72 18.40 15.48
CA HIS A 37 -23.15 18.31 15.24
C HIS A 37 -23.37 17.84 13.79
N LEU A 38 -23.86 16.63 13.63
CA LEU A 38 -24.22 16.04 12.36
C LEU A 38 -25.72 16.20 12.14
N VAL A 39 -26.10 16.57 10.91
CA VAL A 39 -27.50 16.59 10.42
C VAL A 39 -27.57 15.75 9.16
N TYR A 40 -28.52 14.81 9.11
CA TYR A 40 -28.71 13.90 8.00
C TYR A 40 -30.18 13.61 7.73
N ASP A 41 -30.59 13.71 6.48
CA ASP A 41 -31.98 13.56 6.03
C ASP A 41 -32.42 12.11 5.80
N GLU A 42 -31.54 11.14 6.12
CA GLU A 42 -31.76 9.69 5.93
C GLU A 42 -32.04 9.26 4.48
N LYS A 43 -31.62 10.08 3.49
CA LYS A 43 -31.71 9.79 2.06
C LYS A 43 -30.33 9.52 1.47
N GLU A 44 -30.26 9.41 0.15
CA GLU A 44 -28.98 9.35 -0.53
C GLU A 44 -28.15 10.59 -0.22
N PHE A 45 -26.85 10.38 0.07
CA PHE A 45 -25.96 11.47 0.48
C PHE A 45 -25.89 12.59 -0.55
N SER A 46 -26.24 13.79 -0.10
CA SER A 46 -26.22 15.00 -0.91
C SER A 46 -25.74 16.20 -0.08
N SER A 47 -25.33 17.27 -0.73
CA SER A 47 -24.87 18.48 -0.06
C SER A 47 -25.95 19.17 0.80
N GLY A 48 -27.21 18.98 0.47
CA GLY A 48 -28.34 19.47 1.25
C GLY A 48 -28.82 18.49 2.32
N GLY A 49 -28.49 17.19 2.18
CA GLY A 49 -28.99 16.13 3.05
C GLY A 49 -28.04 15.70 4.15
N LEU A 50 -26.74 15.96 4.01
CA LEU A 50 -25.74 15.60 5.01
C LEU A 50 -24.77 16.76 5.27
N SER A 51 -24.74 17.23 6.50
CA SER A 51 -23.76 18.22 6.96
C SER A 51 -23.22 17.89 8.33
N ILE A 52 -21.99 18.32 8.63
CA ILE A 52 -21.35 18.14 9.92
C ILE A 52 -20.69 19.46 10.32
N HIS A 53 -21.14 20.00 11.45
CA HIS A 53 -20.62 21.22 12.05
C HIS A 53 -19.56 20.88 13.10
N VAL A 54 -18.39 21.47 12.98
CA VAL A 54 -17.28 21.40 13.96
C VAL A 54 -17.42 22.55 14.93
N LYS A 55 -17.71 22.22 16.18
CA LYS A 55 -17.91 23.19 17.28
C LYS A 55 -16.58 23.71 17.82
N GLY A 56 -16.63 24.84 18.50
CA GLY A 56 -15.45 25.41 19.18
C GLY A 56 -14.81 26.55 18.40
N SER A 57 -13.49 26.71 18.50
CA SER A 57 -12.77 27.88 17.99
C SER A 57 -12.80 28.02 16.47
N VAL A 58 -12.90 26.89 15.75
CA VAL A 58 -12.94 26.88 14.27
C VAL A 58 -14.35 27.22 13.76
N ASN A 59 -15.38 26.68 14.39
CA ASN A 59 -16.78 26.96 14.07
C ASN A 59 -17.11 26.88 12.58
N SER A 60 -16.80 25.73 11.96
CA SER A 60 -16.97 25.49 10.53
C SER A 60 -17.92 24.33 10.26
N THR A 61 -18.57 24.34 9.09
CA THR A 61 -19.49 23.28 8.66
C THR A 61 -19.01 22.70 7.34
N TRP A 62 -18.98 21.38 7.26
CA TRP A 62 -18.79 20.64 6.03
C TRP A 62 -20.13 20.13 5.52
N HIS A 63 -20.31 20.17 4.20
CA HIS A 63 -21.44 19.57 3.50
C HIS A 63 -20.95 18.43 2.63
N TYR A 64 -21.73 17.37 2.48
CA TYR A 64 -21.36 16.23 1.64
C TYR A 64 -21.00 16.66 0.22
N GLY A 65 -19.85 16.16 -0.27
CA GLY A 65 -19.31 16.50 -1.59
C GLY A 65 -18.50 17.79 -1.63
N GLU A 66 -18.41 18.54 -0.53
CA GLU A 66 -17.56 19.73 -0.45
C GLU A 66 -16.09 19.32 -0.52
N GLN A 67 -15.30 20.07 -1.30
CA GLN A 67 -13.87 19.83 -1.43
C GLN A 67 -13.16 20.13 -0.10
N ILE A 68 -12.32 19.21 0.33
CA ILE A 68 -11.47 19.37 1.50
C ILE A 68 -10.20 20.13 1.10
N CYS A 69 -9.93 21.25 1.79
CA CYS A 69 -8.69 22.01 1.67
C CYS A 69 -7.74 21.65 2.81
N ASP A 70 -7.23 20.44 2.78
CA ASP A 70 -6.30 19.94 3.81
C ASP A 70 -4.88 20.50 3.62
N LEU A 71 -4.03 20.27 4.64
CA LEU A 71 -2.64 20.73 4.65
C LEU A 71 -1.67 19.76 3.95
N GLY A 72 -2.22 18.76 3.28
CA GLY A 72 -1.46 17.70 2.61
C GLY A 72 -1.11 16.55 3.54
N GLY A 73 -1.04 15.38 2.95
CA GLY A 73 -0.59 14.13 3.57
C GLY A 73 0.86 13.83 3.19
N THR A 74 1.05 12.71 2.49
CA THR A 74 2.36 12.27 2.02
C THR A 74 2.30 11.92 0.54
N ALA A 75 3.46 11.71 -0.06
CA ALA A 75 3.56 11.14 -1.39
C ALA A 75 3.82 9.63 -1.28
N ARG A 76 3.14 8.84 -2.09
CA ARG A 76 3.32 7.40 -2.14
C ARG A 76 4.71 7.02 -2.65
N THR A 77 5.22 7.76 -3.63
CA THR A 77 6.51 7.52 -4.26
C THR A 77 7.09 8.84 -4.76
N LEU A 78 8.41 8.93 -4.79
CA LEU A 78 9.14 10.00 -5.46
C LEU A 78 9.75 9.53 -6.78
N ASP A 79 9.39 8.35 -7.24
CA ASP A 79 9.89 7.79 -8.49
C ASP A 79 9.45 8.65 -9.69
N GLY A 80 10.41 9.00 -10.53
CA GLY A 80 10.18 9.88 -11.69
C GLY A 80 9.88 11.34 -11.36
N VAL A 81 10.02 11.76 -10.10
CA VAL A 81 9.79 13.17 -9.69
C VAL A 81 10.99 14.03 -10.05
N ASP A 82 10.73 15.16 -10.71
CA ASP A 82 11.69 16.22 -10.99
C ASP A 82 11.13 17.56 -10.51
N GLY A 83 11.45 17.91 -9.26
CA GLY A 83 10.97 19.12 -8.60
C GLY A 83 9.77 18.89 -7.68
N GLU A 84 8.76 19.75 -7.79
CA GLU A 84 7.57 19.72 -6.92
C GLU A 84 6.68 18.49 -7.20
N ILE A 85 6.17 17.88 -6.15
CA ILE A 85 5.17 16.82 -6.23
C ILE A 85 3.92 17.20 -5.43
N ARG A 86 2.74 16.87 -5.98
CA ARG A 86 1.49 16.99 -5.25
C ARG A 86 1.42 15.90 -4.17
N LEU A 87 1.16 16.32 -2.95
CA LEU A 87 0.89 15.39 -1.84
C LEU A 87 -0.54 14.84 -1.90
N ASP A 88 -0.72 13.62 -1.44
CA ASP A 88 -2.04 13.06 -1.21
C ASP A 88 -2.78 13.81 -0.10
N HIS A 89 -4.09 13.55 0.04
CA HIS A 89 -4.90 14.20 1.06
C HIS A 89 -4.46 13.81 2.47
N GLY A 90 -4.51 14.79 3.37
CA GLY A 90 -4.21 14.64 4.79
C GLY A 90 -5.44 14.76 5.67
N VAL A 91 -5.30 14.40 6.94
CA VAL A 91 -6.40 14.43 7.93
C VAL A 91 -6.50 15.73 8.70
N VAL A 92 -5.67 16.72 8.41
CA VAL A 92 -5.69 18.04 9.06
C VAL A 92 -5.89 19.14 8.03
N SER A 93 -6.65 20.16 8.40
CA SER A 93 -6.94 21.30 7.55
C SER A 93 -7.08 22.60 8.38
N ARG A 94 -6.99 23.75 7.72
CA ARG A 94 -7.26 25.03 8.37
C ARG A 94 -8.74 25.20 8.70
N ASN A 95 -9.63 24.52 7.99
CA ASN A 95 -11.07 24.53 8.24
C ASN A 95 -11.46 23.66 9.43
N GLY A 96 -10.51 22.93 10.02
CA GLY A 96 -10.71 22.11 11.21
C GLY A 96 -11.38 20.76 10.96
N PHE A 97 -11.56 20.38 9.70
CA PHE A 97 -12.10 19.08 9.33
C PHE A 97 -11.40 18.50 8.11
N SER A 98 -11.44 17.19 7.99
CA SER A 98 -11.07 16.42 6.80
C SER A 98 -11.98 15.21 6.66
N LEU A 99 -11.89 14.52 5.52
CA LEU A 99 -12.66 13.33 5.21
C LEU A 99 -11.72 12.24 4.68
N LEU A 100 -11.86 11.07 5.26
CA LEU A 100 -11.18 9.87 4.78
C LEU A 100 -12.23 8.95 4.15
N ASP A 101 -12.11 8.72 2.84
CA ASP A 101 -13.02 7.84 2.09
C ASP A 101 -12.39 6.46 1.94
N ASP A 102 -12.90 5.49 2.70
CA ASP A 102 -12.47 4.10 2.70
C ASP A 102 -13.35 3.19 1.81
N SER A 103 -14.26 3.77 1.04
CA SER A 103 -15.27 3.04 0.27
C SER A 103 -14.68 2.03 -0.73
N ASN A 104 -13.46 2.25 -1.19
CA ASN A 104 -12.80 1.43 -2.22
C ASN A 104 -11.70 0.50 -1.68
N SER A 105 -11.38 0.57 -0.39
CA SER A 105 -10.36 -0.31 0.21
C SER A 105 -10.85 -1.76 0.27
N HIS A 106 -9.91 -2.69 0.11
CA HIS A 106 -10.21 -4.11 0.28
C HIS A 106 -10.47 -4.44 1.75
N VAL A 107 -11.41 -5.34 1.98
CA VAL A 107 -11.77 -5.86 3.31
C VAL A 107 -10.77 -6.95 3.71
N LEU A 108 -10.31 -6.93 4.95
CA LEU A 108 -9.48 -7.98 5.52
C LEU A 108 -10.35 -9.13 6.03
N LEU A 109 -9.94 -10.36 5.74
CA LEU A 109 -10.58 -11.57 6.24
C LEU A 109 -9.87 -12.06 7.52
N GLU A 110 -10.54 -12.91 8.28
CA GLU A 110 -10.02 -13.47 9.54
C GLU A 110 -8.75 -14.32 9.35
N ASP A 111 -8.59 -14.93 8.17
CA ASP A 111 -7.41 -15.70 7.76
C ASP A 111 -6.24 -14.80 7.29
N GLY A 112 -6.39 -13.49 7.35
CA GLY A 112 -5.40 -12.51 6.89
C GLY A 112 -5.42 -12.24 5.37
N TRP A 113 -6.33 -12.87 4.63
CA TRP A 113 -6.50 -12.60 3.20
C TRP A 113 -7.31 -11.34 2.96
N ILE A 114 -7.34 -10.85 1.72
CA ILE A 114 -8.10 -9.68 1.32
C ILE A 114 -9.23 -10.05 0.35
N LYS A 115 -10.32 -9.29 0.42
CA LYS A 115 -11.48 -9.43 -0.45
C LYS A 115 -11.91 -8.07 -0.97
N SER A 116 -12.33 -8.02 -2.22
CA SER A 116 -12.93 -6.81 -2.77
C SER A 116 -14.23 -6.47 -2.05
N ARG A 117 -14.42 -5.19 -1.76
CA ARG A 117 -15.66 -4.67 -1.17
C ARG A 117 -16.82 -4.82 -2.16
N LYS A 118 -18.03 -5.01 -1.65
CA LYS A 118 -19.24 -4.94 -2.48
C LYS A 118 -19.40 -3.54 -3.04
N LYS A 119 -19.74 -3.42 -4.33
CA LYS A 119 -19.93 -2.12 -4.98
C LYS A 119 -21.12 -1.36 -4.39
N GLY A 120 -21.01 -0.03 -4.34
CA GLY A 120 -22.10 0.91 -4.03
C GLY A 120 -22.25 1.30 -2.57
N GLY A 121 -21.44 0.75 -1.64
CA GLY A 121 -21.38 1.23 -0.26
C GLY A 121 -20.51 2.50 -0.14
N LYS A 122 -20.84 3.35 0.82
CA LYS A 122 -20.00 4.47 1.25
C LYS A 122 -19.47 4.18 2.64
N ASP A 123 -18.16 4.35 2.84
CA ASP A 123 -17.48 4.20 4.12
C ASP A 123 -16.61 5.43 4.33
N LEU A 124 -17.15 6.38 5.07
CA LEU A 124 -16.58 7.70 5.23
C LEU A 124 -16.26 7.97 6.70
N TYR A 125 -15.04 8.39 6.96
CA TYR A 125 -14.58 8.82 8.28
C TYR A 125 -14.41 10.32 8.28
N PHE A 126 -15.26 11.03 9.04
CA PHE A 126 -15.15 12.48 9.19
C PHE A 126 -14.17 12.83 10.31
N TRP A 127 -13.18 13.64 9.99
CA TRP A 127 -12.10 14.08 10.88
C TRP A 127 -12.37 15.52 11.37
N GLY A 128 -13.10 15.68 12.44
CA GLY A 128 -13.53 16.99 12.95
C GLY A 128 -12.77 17.42 14.21
N TYR A 129 -11.48 17.64 14.11
CA TYR A 129 -10.58 17.94 15.25
C TYR A 129 -10.34 19.44 15.48
N GLY A 130 -10.93 20.33 14.67
CA GLY A 130 -10.56 21.74 14.73
C GLY A 130 -9.06 21.91 14.42
N HIS A 131 -8.33 22.61 15.30
CA HIS A 131 -6.89 22.79 15.18
C HIS A 131 -6.08 21.85 16.10
N ASP A 132 -6.68 20.85 16.69
CA ASP A 132 -6.00 19.81 17.50
C ASP A 132 -5.28 18.81 16.59
N TYR A 133 -4.35 19.28 15.76
CA TYR A 133 -3.69 18.51 14.70
C TYR A 133 -2.93 17.28 15.21
N LYS A 134 -2.34 17.37 16.41
CA LYS A 134 -1.62 16.23 17.00
C LYS A 134 -2.58 15.10 17.38
N GLU A 135 -3.76 15.45 17.90
CA GLU A 135 -4.82 14.50 18.25
C GLU A 135 -5.38 13.84 17.00
N ALA A 136 -5.64 14.63 15.94
CA ALA A 136 -6.09 14.12 14.64
C ALA A 136 -5.12 13.07 14.06
N VAL A 137 -3.82 13.34 14.09
CA VAL A 137 -2.79 12.40 13.60
C VAL A 137 -2.65 11.19 14.52
N ALA A 138 -2.75 11.38 15.84
CA ALA A 138 -2.70 10.26 16.80
C ALA A 138 -3.86 9.28 16.58
N ASP A 139 -5.05 9.81 16.33
CA ASP A 139 -6.23 8.97 16.07
C ASP A 139 -6.21 8.34 14.67
N LEU A 140 -5.58 8.98 13.68
CA LEU A 140 -5.29 8.31 12.40
C LEU A 140 -4.40 7.08 12.61
N ILE A 141 -3.33 7.21 13.38
CA ILE A 141 -2.43 6.09 13.72
C ILE A 141 -3.17 5.01 14.52
N ARG A 142 -4.10 5.40 15.40
CA ARG A 142 -4.95 4.45 16.12
C ARG A 142 -5.87 3.69 15.17
N LEU A 143 -6.49 4.38 14.22
CA LEU A 143 -7.39 3.81 13.22
C LEU A 143 -6.66 2.89 12.23
N CYS A 144 -5.57 3.38 11.66
CA CYS A 144 -4.81 2.68 10.61
C CYS A 144 -3.79 1.67 11.15
N GLY A 145 -3.53 1.68 12.46
CA GLY A 145 -2.47 0.91 13.08
C GLY A 145 -1.14 1.65 13.13
N LYS A 146 -0.27 1.18 14.01
CA LYS A 146 1.07 1.76 14.18
C LYS A 146 1.94 1.46 12.97
N THR A 147 2.68 2.44 12.51
CA THR A 147 3.73 2.23 11.51
C THR A 147 4.74 1.20 12.04
N PRO A 148 4.98 0.09 11.33
CA PRO A 148 5.94 -0.91 11.76
C PRO A 148 7.37 -0.31 11.77
N MET A 149 8.16 -0.71 12.75
CA MET A 149 9.59 -0.38 12.78
C MET A 149 10.29 -1.11 11.65
N LEU A 150 10.98 -0.35 10.79
CA LEU A 150 11.82 -0.95 9.76
C LEU A 150 13.01 -1.67 10.41
N PRO A 151 13.42 -2.83 9.91
CA PRO A 151 14.63 -3.49 10.36
C PRO A 151 15.85 -2.63 10.01
N ARG A 152 16.86 -2.62 10.89
CA ARG A 152 18.01 -1.72 10.77
C ARG A 152 18.75 -1.83 9.42
N PHE A 153 18.82 -3.03 8.85
CA PHE A 153 19.47 -3.23 7.55
C PHE A 153 18.78 -2.47 6.40
N ALA A 154 17.46 -2.26 6.48
CA ALA A 154 16.71 -1.53 5.47
C ALA A 154 17.05 -0.02 5.43
N LEU A 155 17.62 0.50 6.50
CA LEU A 155 18.08 1.89 6.61
C LEU A 155 19.55 2.08 6.18
N GLY A 156 20.24 1.00 5.81
CA GLY A 156 21.60 1.02 5.30
C GLY A 156 21.68 1.25 3.80
N ASN A 157 22.87 1.11 3.23
CA ASN A 157 23.08 1.26 1.80
C ASN A 157 22.63 0.01 1.04
N TRP A 158 21.95 0.23 -0.05
CA TRP A 158 21.51 -0.81 -0.97
C TRP A 158 22.32 -0.72 -2.25
N TRP A 159 22.92 -1.82 -2.69
CA TRP A 159 23.52 -1.90 -4.02
C TRP A 159 22.50 -2.40 -5.00
N SER A 160 22.18 -1.60 -6.01
CA SER A 160 21.30 -1.96 -7.12
C SER A 160 21.87 -1.40 -8.42
N ARG A 161 21.96 -2.23 -9.46
CA ARG A 161 22.37 -1.81 -10.80
C ARG A 161 21.75 -2.73 -11.84
N PHE A 162 21.12 -2.16 -12.84
CA PHE A 162 20.73 -2.87 -14.05
C PHE A 162 21.99 -3.19 -14.85
N TYR A 163 22.50 -4.40 -14.70
CA TYR A 163 23.71 -4.92 -15.35
C TYR A 163 23.68 -6.45 -15.34
N ARG A 164 24.09 -7.09 -16.44
CA ARG A 164 24.11 -8.55 -16.56
C ARG A 164 25.27 -9.14 -15.76
N TYR A 165 25.04 -9.31 -14.47
CA TYR A 165 25.97 -10.00 -13.59
C TYR A 165 25.85 -11.52 -13.74
N ASN A 166 26.95 -12.21 -13.44
CA ASN A 166 26.95 -13.61 -13.04
C ASN A 166 27.40 -13.74 -11.59
N GLU A 167 27.35 -14.95 -11.03
CA GLU A 167 27.74 -15.22 -9.63
C GLU A 167 29.14 -14.66 -9.33
N GLU A 168 30.13 -14.95 -10.17
CA GLU A 168 31.53 -14.54 -9.96
C GLU A 168 31.69 -13.01 -9.99
N SER A 169 31.18 -12.36 -11.02
CA SER A 169 31.32 -10.91 -11.17
C SER A 169 30.59 -10.13 -10.09
N TYR A 170 29.45 -10.64 -9.60
CA TYR A 170 28.73 -10.00 -8.51
C TYR A 170 29.46 -10.15 -7.19
N LEU A 171 29.95 -11.35 -6.86
CA LEU A 171 30.71 -11.57 -5.63
C LEU A 171 32.04 -10.81 -5.63
N SER A 172 32.74 -10.76 -6.76
CA SER A 172 33.97 -9.95 -6.90
C SER A 172 33.73 -8.46 -6.68
N LEU A 173 32.57 -7.95 -7.10
CA LEU A 173 32.17 -6.58 -6.81
C LEU A 173 31.92 -6.36 -5.31
N MET A 174 31.29 -7.32 -4.63
CA MET A 174 31.11 -7.23 -3.17
C MET A 174 32.44 -7.28 -2.43
N ASP A 175 33.39 -8.10 -2.86
CA ASP A 175 34.76 -8.14 -2.31
C ASP A 175 35.46 -6.79 -2.46
N ARG A 176 35.30 -6.14 -3.62
CA ARG A 176 35.85 -4.81 -3.83
C ARG A 176 35.22 -3.75 -2.93
N PHE A 177 33.90 -3.78 -2.73
CA PHE A 177 33.25 -2.87 -1.80
C PHE A 177 33.77 -3.02 -0.36
N GLU A 178 34.01 -4.25 0.07
CA GLU A 178 34.61 -4.53 1.37
C GLU A 178 36.04 -4.00 1.45
N GLN A 179 36.88 -4.21 0.45
CA GLN A 179 38.25 -3.67 0.39
C GLN A 179 38.31 -2.15 0.40
N GLU A 180 37.35 -1.48 -0.24
CA GLU A 180 37.25 -0.03 -0.27
C GLU A 180 36.51 0.55 0.96
N ASN A 181 36.13 -0.30 1.93
CA ASN A 181 35.36 0.09 3.12
C ASN A 181 34.00 0.76 2.77
N LEU A 182 33.35 0.31 1.72
CA LEU A 182 32.01 0.77 1.33
C LEU A 182 30.96 -0.16 1.94
N PRO A 183 30.23 0.28 2.98
CA PRO A 183 29.30 -0.58 3.69
C PRO A 183 27.99 -0.68 2.92
N PHE A 184 27.63 -1.86 2.44
CA PHE A 184 26.31 -2.18 1.90
C PHE A 184 25.62 -3.20 2.81
N THR A 185 24.32 -2.99 3.05
CA THR A 185 23.49 -3.86 3.89
C THR A 185 22.55 -4.72 3.08
N VAL A 186 22.24 -4.31 1.84
CA VAL A 186 21.34 -5.02 0.95
C VAL A 186 21.97 -5.14 -0.44
N ALA A 187 21.99 -6.37 -0.95
CA ALA A 187 22.33 -6.70 -2.32
C ALA A 187 21.04 -6.87 -3.12
N VAL A 188 20.81 -5.99 -4.08
CA VAL A 188 19.71 -6.12 -5.05
C VAL A 188 20.27 -6.84 -6.28
N ILE A 189 19.69 -7.98 -6.62
CA ILE A 189 20.01 -8.70 -7.85
C ILE A 189 18.94 -8.28 -8.87
N ASP A 190 19.37 -7.49 -9.85
CA ASP A 190 18.50 -6.99 -10.91
C ASP A 190 18.26 -8.09 -11.96
N MET A 191 17.53 -7.78 -13.02
CA MET A 191 17.23 -8.70 -14.12
C MET A 191 18.44 -9.58 -14.48
N ASP A 192 18.23 -10.58 -15.29
CA ASP A 192 19.20 -11.63 -15.62
C ASP A 192 19.46 -12.64 -14.48
N TRP A 193 19.02 -12.37 -13.22
CA TRP A 193 18.97 -13.45 -12.24
C TRP A 193 18.02 -14.56 -12.65
N HIS A 194 16.95 -14.19 -13.39
CA HIS A 194 15.99 -15.11 -14.01
C HIS A 194 16.24 -15.23 -15.52
N LEU A 195 15.55 -16.17 -16.15
CA LEU A 195 15.60 -16.36 -17.60
C LEU A 195 14.97 -15.14 -18.30
N VAL A 196 15.76 -14.44 -19.12
CA VAL A 196 15.31 -13.29 -19.92
C VAL A 196 15.31 -13.62 -21.42
N ASP A 197 16.22 -14.45 -21.88
CA ASP A 197 16.31 -14.92 -23.27
C ASP A 197 15.37 -16.13 -23.43
N ILE A 198 14.06 -15.88 -23.57
CA ILE A 198 13.02 -16.91 -23.66
C ILE A 198 12.40 -16.94 -25.05
N ASP A 199 11.69 -18.05 -25.37
CA ASP A 199 10.91 -18.13 -26.61
C ASP A 199 9.85 -17.01 -26.63
N PRO A 200 9.82 -16.16 -27.69
CA PRO A 200 8.88 -15.03 -27.79
C PRO A 200 7.40 -15.39 -27.60
N LYS A 201 7.01 -16.65 -27.85
CA LYS A 201 5.64 -17.11 -27.56
C LYS A 201 5.24 -17.02 -26.08
N TYR A 202 6.21 -16.94 -25.17
CA TYR A 202 5.97 -16.77 -23.73
C TYR A 202 6.06 -15.32 -23.27
N GLY A 203 6.45 -14.38 -24.12
CA GLY A 203 6.60 -12.97 -23.82
C GLY A 203 7.99 -12.43 -24.04
N SER A 204 8.30 -11.29 -23.44
CA SER A 204 9.58 -10.57 -23.66
C SER A 204 10.73 -11.00 -22.73
N GLY A 205 10.48 -11.86 -21.75
CA GLY A 205 11.46 -12.16 -20.70
C GLY A 205 11.61 -11.05 -19.65
N TRP A 206 10.78 -10.00 -19.69
CA TRP A 206 10.79 -8.94 -18.69
C TRP A 206 10.33 -9.44 -17.31
N THR A 207 9.27 -10.23 -17.30
CA THR A 207 8.80 -10.96 -16.11
C THR A 207 9.44 -12.33 -16.06
N GLY A 208 9.99 -12.73 -14.91
CA GLY A 208 10.55 -14.06 -14.73
C GLY A 208 10.73 -14.43 -13.26
N TYR A 209 10.68 -15.74 -12.98
CA TYR A 209 10.77 -16.31 -11.64
C TYR A 209 11.76 -17.50 -11.56
N THR A 210 12.22 -17.99 -12.70
CA THR A 210 13.15 -19.13 -12.79
C THR A 210 14.58 -18.66 -12.85
N TRP A 211 15.44 -19.11 -11.93
CA TRP A 211 16.84 -18.76 -11.91
C TRP A 211 17.56 -19.09 -13.22
N ASN A 212 18.31 -18.13 -13.73
CA ASN A 212 19.23 -18.34 -14.84
C ASN A 212 20.47 -19.11 -14.35
N ARG A 213 20.44 -20.43 -14.53
CA ARG A 213 21.52 -21.33 -14.08
C ARG A 213 22.84 -21.19 -14.86
N GLU A 214 22.84 -20.53 -15.99
CA GLU A 214 24.07 -20.19 -16.72
C GLU A 214 24.83 -19.07 -16.01
N LEU A 215 24.12 -18.09 -15.48
CA LEU A 215 24.71 -16.95 -14.74
C LEU A 215 24.89 -17.27 -13.26
N PHE A 216 23.97 -17.99 -12.67
CA PHE A 216 23.92 -18.35 -11.26
C PHE A 216 23.75 -19.88 -11.13
N PRO A 217 24.81 -20.68 -11.34
CA PRO A 217 24.70 -22.16 -11.38
C PRO A 217 24.17 -22.77 -10.08
N ASN A 218 24.47 -22.13 -8.95
CA ASN A 218 23.99 -22.56 -7.65
C ASN A 218 23.49 -21.37 -6.82
N PRO A 219 22.21 -20.96 -7.01
CA PRO A 219 21.64 -19.82 -6.30
C PRO A 219 21.74 -19.92 -4.79
N THR A 220 21.55 -21.09 -4.21
CA THR A 220 21.66 -21.29 -2.76
C THR A 220 23.05 -20.89 -2.27
N ARG A 221 24.10 -21.43 -2.89
CA ARG A 221 25.49 -21.09 -2.55
C ARG A 221 25.76 -19.59 -2.75
N PHE A 222 25.27 -19.00 -3.83
CA PHE A 222 25.40 -17.58 -4.11
C PHE A 222 24.76 -16.71 -3.02
N LEU A 223 23.52 -17.03 -2.65
CA LEU A 223 22.80 -16.33 -1.59
C LEU A 223 23.48 -16.50 -0.23
N ASP A 224 23.95 -17.71 0.10
CA ASP A 224 24.69 -17.98 1.33
C ASP A 224 25.97 -17.17 1.42
N ASN A 225 26.69 -16.98 0.32
CA ASN A 225 27.86 -16.10 0.27
C ASN A 225 27.51 -14.64 0.62
N LEU A 226 26.42 -14.11 0.08
CA LEU A 226 25.97 -12.76 0.40
C LEU A 226 25.52 -12.65 1.86
N HIS A 227 24.79 -13.63 2.37
CA HIS A 227 24.35 -13.66 3.76
C HIS A 227 25.54 -13.76 4.74
N THR A 228 26.57 -14.53 4.41
CA THR A 228 27.80 -14.65 5.23
C THR A 228 28.55 -13.31 5.35
N ARG A 229 28.43 -12.43 4.35
CA ARG A 229 28.94 -11.04 4.37
C ARG A 229 28.04 -10.10 5.23
N GLY A 230 26.99 -10.61 5.85
CA GLY A 230 26.02 -9.82 6.64
C GLY A 230 25.00 -9.06 5.79
N MET A 231 24.98 -9.26 4.48
CA MET A 231 24.03 -8.61 3.57
C MET A 231 22.68 -9.32 3.57
N LYS A 232 21.62 -8.56 3.40
CA LYS A 232 20.31 -9.08 2.99
C LYS A 232 20.22 -9.05 1.46
N VAL A 233 19.39 -9.91 0.89
CA VAL A 233 19.24 -10.00 -0.56
C VAL A 233 17.81 -9.78 -0.96
N THR A 234 17.59 -9.08 -2.05
CA THR A 234 16.31 -8.97 -2.73
C THR A 234 16.52 -9.12 -4.24
N LEU A 235 15.52 -9.68 -4.89
CA LEU A 235 15.50 -9.87 -6.33
C LEU A 235 14.57 -8.83 -6.96
N ASN A 236 14.99 -8.21 -8.06
CA ASN A 236 14.12 -7.36 -8.84
C ASN A 236 13.18 -8.24 -9.66
N VAL A 237 11.89 -8.13 -9.44
CA VAL A 237 10.84 -8.91 -10.11
C VAL A 237 9.85 -7.96 -10.76
N HIS A 238 9.48 -8.21 -12.00
CA HIS A 238 8.48 -7.45 -12.74
C HIS A 238 7.24 -8.34 -12.95
N PRO A 239 6.31 -8.40 -11.99
CA PRO A 239 5.27 -9.43 -11.94
C PRO A 239 4.13 -9.25 -12.94
N ALA A 240 4.11 -8.17 -13.72
CA ALA A 240 2.99 -7.81 -14.61
C ALA A 240 2.62 -8.89 -15.62
N GLY A 241 3.60 -9.69 -16.09
CA GLY A 241 3.38 -10.77 -17.04
C GLY A 241 2.84 -12.07 -16.44
N GLY A 242 2.74 -12.17 -15.12
CA GLY A 242 2.36 -13.41 -14.42
C GLY A 242 3.37 -14.55 -14.62
N VAL A 243 3.03 -15.73 -14.11
CA VAL A 243 3.87 -16.94 -14.26
C VAL A 243 3.60 -17.57 -15.64
N ARG A 244 4.62 -17.64 -16.49
CA ARG A 244 4.52 -18.16 -17.86
C ARG A 244 4.85 -19.64 -17.92
N ALA A 245 4.47 -20.30 -19.03
CA ALA A 245 4.58 -21.76 -19.17
C ALA A 245 6.04 -22.29 -19.23
N HIS A 246 7.05 -21.44 -19.42
CA HIS A 246 8.46 -21.80 -19.33
C HIS A 246 9.03 -21.80 -17.91
N GLU A 247 8.29 -21.25 -16.95
CA GLU A 247 8.75 -21.13 -15.57
C GLU A 247 8.68 -22.47 -14.83
N GLU A 248 9.67 -22.74 -13.99
CA GLU A 248 9.72 -23.97 -13.17
C GLU A 248 8.46 -24.15 -12.31
N MET A 249 7.92 -23.05 -11.78
CA MET A 249 6.73 -23.07 -10.91
C MET A 249 5.39 -23.07 -11.65
N TYR A 250 5.36 -23.03 -12.99
CA TYR A 250 4.12 -22.85 -13.76
C TYR A 250 3.07 -23.92 -13.49
N VAL A 251 3.48 -25.19 -13.50
CA VAL A 251 2.55 -26.34 -13.32
C VAL A 251 1.90 -26.31 -11.94
N GLU A 252 2.69 -25.99 -10.92
CA GLU A 252 2.20 -25.90 -9.54
C GLU A 252 1.25 -24.71 -9.36
N MET A 253 1.60 -23.57 -9.91
CA MET A 253 0.75 -22.37 -9.89
C MET A 253 -0.57 -22.60 -10.63
N ALA A 254 -0.55 -23.19 -11.83
CA ALA A 254 -1.75 -23.50 -12.59
C ALA A 254 -2.71 -24.42 -11.82
N LYS A 255 -2.17 -25.46 -11.17
CA LYS A 255 -2.94 -26.36 -10.31
C LYS A 255 -3.56 -25.61 -9.11
N ALA A 256 -2.79 -24.76 -8.44
CA ALA A 256 -3.27 -23.97 -7.30
C ALA A 256 -4.40 -23.02 -7.68
N LEU A 257 -4.36 -22.48 -8.91
CA LEU A 257 -5.41 -21.61 -9.46
C LEU A 257 -6.57 -22.37 -10.11
N GLY A 258 -6.55 -23.69 -10.15
CA GLY A 258 -7.57 -24.49 -10.81
C GLY A 258 -7.66 -24.30 -12.33
N THR A 259 -6.57 -23.86 -12.97
CA THR A 259 -6.48 -23.64 -14.41
C THR A 259 -5.82 -24.85 -15.11
N SER A 260 -6.18 -25.08 -16.39
CA SER A 260 -5.54 -26.13 -17.19
C SER A 260 -4.09 -25.78 -17.47
N VAL A 261 -3.18 -26.76 -17.30
CA VAL A 261 -1.75 -26.65 -17.63
C VAL A 261 -1.52 -26.50 -19.12
N ASP A 262 -2.48 -26.96 -19.95
CA ASP A 262 -2.37 -26.98 -21.42
C ASP A 262 -2.77 -25.65 -22.08
N THR A 263 -3.25 -24.69 -21.31
CA THR A 263 -3.63 -23.39 -21.84
C THR A 263 -2.41 -22.50 -21.96
N ILE A 264 -1.71 -22.55 -23.10
CA ILE A 264 -0.84 -21.45 -23.53
C ILE A 264 -1.80 -20.26 -23.80
N LYS A 265 -2.06 -19.44 -22.80
CA LYS A 265 -2.70 -18.15 -23.03
C LYS A 265 -1.63 -17.25 -23.66
N SER A 266 -1.67 -17.16 -24.99
CA SER A 266 -1.14 -15.98 -25.66
C SER A 266 -1.92 -14.79 -25.11
N TRP A 267 -1.26 -13.85 -24.47
CA TRP A 267 -1.84 -12.55 -24.23
C TRP A 267 -1.88 -11.85 -25.59
N GLU A 268 -3.04 -11.85 -26.22
CA GLU A 268 -3.33 -10.82 -27.20
C GLU A 268 -3.57 -9.53 -26.41
N SER A 269 -2.77 -8.54 -26.71
CA SER A 269 -2.77 -7.18 -26.18
C SER A 269 -4.07 -6.44 -26.45
#